data_a98d493b3a92a0f3dadff2db648d9ebd
#
_entry.id   a98d493b3a92a0f3dadff2db648d9ebd
#
_cell.length_a   1.000
_cell.length_b   1.000
_cell.length_c   1.000
_cell.angle_alpha   90.00
_cell.angle_beta   90.00
_cell.angle_gamma   90.00
#
_symmetry.space_group_name_H-M   'P 1'
#
loop_
_entity.id
_entity.type
_entity.pdbx_description
1 polymer ?
#
loop_
_entity_poly.entity_id
_entity_poly.type
_entity_poly.pdbx_seq_one_letter_code
_entity_poly.pdbx_strand_id
1 'polypeptide(L)'
;ALLFAFLEGTAYALTPLMPVENLRVGMKGYAKTVISGDTIETFPIEVLGVTGDENSGYQILIKAGGSLIERGGIAQGMSGSPVYIDGRLVGAVAYGRAFNDPHYCFLTPIQNMLEMLDKPVPHKDNAGKDPALLPKGTRLMAGGFSSIGFAILAEELQPFDLAAVDVGPVGTVQVAGNLQPGSSVGVALVQGDLSLGALGTVTWTDDKGRLLAFGHPFVQRGDASFFMTKTWVLASLPNLQTAYKVGNLGQAVGTVNQDRAAGVAGTVGKLPKYIPLYVSASDMTRSLNRGTRVKIVEDEQLAPGLIASVVASEAAKAADHAVGGSARILFDIMALDSQNNPLHILRENMYYDTKNIIRQLPQELQEASQVLLQNKLEKVNITNIDVTVDLSTDSLVAEIQRASVQEKEPKPGDTIHLDVVMKPYRSAEITRSL
;
A
#
# COMPACT_ATOMS: atom_id res chain seq x y z
N ALA A 1 51.26 16.28 22.84
CA ALA A 1 50.15 16.98 22.20
C ALA A 1 48.92 16.13 22.25
N LEU A 2 47.98 16.41 23.20
CA LEU A 2 46.66 15.75 23.25
C LEU A 2 45.73 16.46 22.26
N LEU A 3 45.25 15.73 21.28
CA LEU A 3 44.23 16.17 20.34
C LEU A 3 42.85 15.98 21.01
N PHE A 4 42.23 17.07 21.44
CA PHE A 4 40.80 17.05 21.82
C PHE A 4 39.94 17.06 20.54
N ALA A 5 39.34 15.94 20.21
CA ALA A 5 38.27 15.90 19.21
C ALA A 5 36.98 16.45 19.85
N PHE A 6 36.58 17.64 19.43
CA PHE A 6 35.24 18.16 19.72
C PHE A 6 34.24 17.34 18.94
N LEU A 7 33.47 16.48 19.61
CA LEU A 7 32.21 15.97 19.06
C LEU A 7 31.20 17.14 19.07
N GLU A 8 30.98 17.76 17.93
CA GLU A 8 29.81 18.60 17.73
C GLU A 8 28.56 17.73 17.77
N GLY A 9 27.99 17.55 18.95
CA GLY A 9 26.65 17.07 19.13
C GLY A 9 25.69 18.12 18.58
N THR A 10 25.08 17.88 17.41
CA THR A 10 23.95 18.67 16.91
C THR A 10 22.81 18.53 17.93
N ALA A 11 22.68 19.50 18.82
CA ALA A 11 21.49 19.62 19.66
C ALA A 11 20.31 19.89 18.73
N TYR A 12 19.45 18.90 18.55
CA TYR A 12 18.15 19.09 17.91
C TYR A 12 17.35 20.03 18.82
N ALA A 13 17.30 21.31 18.48
CA ALA A 13 16.42 22.25 19.14
C ALA A 13 14.99 21.77 18.90
N LEU A 14 14.23 21.55 19.98
CA LEU A 14 12.81 21.23 19.91
C LEU A 14 12.11 22.29 19.05
N THR A 15 11.48 21.90 17.96
CA THR A 15 10.75 22.83 17.08
C THR A 15 9.68 23.54 17.91
N PRO A 16 9.72 24.87 18.04
CA PRO A 16 8.72 25.61 18.81
C PRO A 16 7.33 25.42 18.21
N LEU A 17 6.33 25.22 19.05
CA LEU A 17 4.94 25.00 18.62
C LEU A 17 4.14 26.30 18.76
N MET A 18 3.14 26.45 17.88
CA MET A 18 2.12 27.48 17.98
C MET A 18 0.77 26.85 18.28
N PRO A 19 0.24 27.02 19.51
CA PRO A 19 -1.10 26.58 19.87
C PRO A 19 -2.18 27.23 18.99
N VAL A 20 -3.25 26.46 18.70
CA VAL A 20 -4.33 26.91 17.81
C VAL A 20 -5.03 28.18 18.35
N GLU A 21 -5.09 28.35 19.68
CA GLU A 21 -5.69 29.47 20.38
C GLU A 21 -4.97 30.80 20.12
N ASN A 22 -3.69 30.73 19.73
CA ASN A 22 -2.88 31.90 19.41
C ASN A 22 -3.01 32.36 17.95
N LEU A 23 -3.71 31.59 17.11
CA LEU A 23 -3.91 31.94 15.71
C LEU A 23 -4.93 33.06 15.55
N ARG A 24 -4.66 33.94 14.58
CA ARG A 24 -5.56 35.05 14.21
C ARG A 24 -5.67 35.11 12.69
N VAL A 25 -6.83 35.50 12.20
CA VAL A 25 -7.08 35.76 10.77
C VAL A 25 -6.06 36.78 10.25
N GLY A 26 -5.56 36.54 9.06
CA GLY A 26 -4.55 37.39 8.41
C GLY A 26 -3.09 37.10 8.80
N MET A 27 -2.84 36.20 9.77
CA MET A 27 -1.47 35.76 10.04
C MET A 27 -0.86 35.10 8.82
N LYS A 28 0.36 35.49 8.50
CA LYS A 28 1.13 34.97 7.36
C LYS A 28 2.23 34.04 7.83
N GLY A 29 2.51 33.03 7.02
CA GLY A 29 3.52 32.04 7.29
C GLY A 29 3.97 31.33 6.03
N TYR A 30 4.55 30.17 6.20
CA TYR A 30 4.99 29.32 5.08
C TYR A 30 4.80 27.85 5.40
N ALA A 31 4.64 27.07 4.33
CA ALA A 31 4.66 25.60 4.42
C ALA A 31 5.90 25.05 3.70
N LYS A 32 6.33 23.83 4.08
CA LYS A 32 7.43 23.11 3.44
C LYS A 32 6.94 21.88 2.74
N THR A 33 7.45 21.61 1.54
CA THR A 33 7.10 20.41 0.76
C THR A 33 8.17 20.10 -0.28
N VAL A 34 8.09 18.93 -0.91
CA VAL A 34 8.87 18.57 -2.10
C VAL A 34 7.94 18.59 -3.31
N ILE A 35 8.29 19.31 -4.36
CA ILE A 35 7.53 19.36 -5.62
C ILE A 35 8.12 18.43 -6.68
N SER A 36 9.44 18.31 -6.71
CA SER A 36 10.19 17.45 -7.61
C SER A 36 11.49 17.00 -6.95
N GLY A 37 11.94 15.78 -7.24
CA GLY A 37 13.11 15.20 -6.61
C GLY A 37 12.91 14.92 -5.12
N ASP A 38 13.84 15.41 -4.31
CA ASP A 38 13.85 15.34 -2.84
C ASP A 38 14.14 16.68 -2.18
N THR A 39 14.22 17.76 -2.97
CA THR A 39 14.51 19.11 -2.48
C THR A 39 13.29 19.69 -1.80
N ILE A 40 13.48 20.11 -0.53
CA ILE A 40 12.43 20.78 0.24
C ILE A 40 12.34 22.23 -0.19
N GLU A 41 11.15 22.64 -0.60
CA GLU A 41 10.83 24.00 -1.01
C GLU A 41 9.75 24.60 -0.10
N THR A 42 9.57 25.90 -0.15
CA THR A 42 8.59 26.62 0.67
C THR A 42 7.59 27.40 -0.18
N PHE A 43 6.36 27.48 0.30
CA PHE A 43 5.33 28.33 -0.28
C PHE A 43 4.61 29.14 0.81
N PRO A 44 4.20 30.39 0.53
CA PRO A 44 3.53 31.24 1.51
C PRO A 44 2.09 30.77 1.78
N ILE A 45 1.65 31.03 3.01
CA ILE A 45 0.27 30.81 3.46
C ILE A 45 -0.27 32.01 4.23
N GLU A 46 -1.60 32.12 4.28
CA GLU A 46 -2.31 33.07 5.12
C GLU A 46 -3.45 32.33 5.87
N VAL A 47 -3.57 32.57 7.16
CA VAL A 47 -4.64 32.03 8.00
C VAL A 47 -5.93 32.79 7.72
N LEU A 48 -6.98 32.07 7.35
CA LEU A 48 -8.32 32.63 7.09
C LEU A 48 -9.29 32.43 8.27
N GLY A 49 -9.04 31.42 9.10
CA GLY A 49 -9.88 31.13 10.26
C GLY A 49 -9.54 29.79 10.93
N VAL A 50 -10.13 29.63 12.10
CA VAL A 50 -10.12 28.37 12.84
C VAL A 50 -11.57 27.95 13.05
N THR A 51 -11.88 26.68 12.81
CA THR A 51 -13.20 26.08 13.02
C THR A 51 -13.12 24.93 14.00
N GLY A 52 -14.25 24.59 14.64
CA GLY A 52 -14.31 23.55 15.66
C GLY A 52 -14.02 24.08 17.06
N ASP A 53 -13.95 23.16 18.01
CA ASP A 53 -13.68 23.40 19.43
C ASP A 53 -12.93 22.21 20.04
N GLU A 54 -12.69 22.24 21.37
CA GLU A 54 -12.02 21.13 22.09
C GLU A 54 -12.79 19.81 22.01
N ASN A 55 -14.09 19.82 21.83
CA ASN A 55 -14.92 18.61 21.77
C ASN A 55 -15.01 18.03 20.36
N SER A 56 -15.04 18.89 19.34
CA SER A 56 -15.17 18.53 17.93
C SER A 56 -13.84 18.43 17.20
N GLY A 57 -12.77 18.87 17.84
CA GLY A 57 -11.45 19.05 17.22
C GLY A 57 -11.39 20.34 16.41
N TYR A 58 -10.20 20.95 16.37
CA TYR A 58 -9.93 22.16 15.61
C TYR A 58 -9.47 21.86 14.20
N GLN A 59 -9.87 22.70 13.24
CA GLN A 59 -9.30 22.76 11.89
C GLN A 59 -8.94 24.20 11.55
N ILE A 60 -7.83 24.39 10.87
CA ILE A 60 -7.30 25.71 10.52
C ILE A 60 -7.44 25.89 9.01
N LEU A 61 -8.29 26.83 8.57
CA LEU A 61 -8.43 27.17 7.17
C LEU A 61 -7.33 28.14 6.78
N ILE A 62 -6.63 27.80 5.70
CA ILE A 62 -5.58 28.64 5.12
C ILE A 62 -5.81 28.88 3.61
N LYS A 63 -5.21 29.94 3.10
CA LYS A 63 -4.98 30.17 1.68
C LYS A 63 -3.49 30.05 1.42
N ALA A 64 -3.13 29.19 0.48
CA ALA A 64 -1.76 29.00 0.00
C ALA A 64 -1.54 29.86 -1.27
N GLY A 65 -0.29 30.22 -1.54
CA GLY A 65 0.06 31.05 -2.71
C GLY A 65 1.49 30.85 -3.17
N GLY A 66 1.96 31.77 -4.03
CA GLY A 66 3.32 31.75 -4.57
C GLY A 66 3.47 30.91 -5.85
N SER A 67 4.57 31.15 -6.58
CA SER A 67 4.84 30.54 -7.89
C SER A 67 4.91 29.01 -7.87
N LEU A 68 5.32 28.44 -6.74
CA LEU A 68 5.50 26.99 -6.59
C LEU A 68 4.18 26.21 -6.80
N ILE A 69 3.05 26.79 -6.41
CA ILE A 69 1.74 26.14 -6.45
C ILE A 69 0.74 26.88 -7.35
N GLU A 70 1.20 27.85 -8.12
CA GLU A 70 0.33 28.74 -8.94
C GLU A 70 -0.58 27.95 -9.89
N ARG A 71 -0.07 26.88 -10.52
CA ARG A 71 -0.80 26.14 -11.55
C ARG A 71 -1.68 24.99 -11.06
N GLY A 72 -1.59 24.60 -9.83
CA GLY A 72 -2.31 23.41 -9.35
C GLY A 72 -2.79 23.51 -7.90
N GLY A 73 -2.39 24.58 -7.21
CA GLY A 73 -2.66 24.73 -5.78
C GLY A 73 -2.03 23.60 -4.94
N ILE A 74 -2.68 23.27 -3.85
CA ILE A 74 -2.28 22.17 -2.98
C ILE A 74 -2.60 20.82 -3.65
N ALA A 75 -1.56 20.06 -3.96
CA ALA A 75 -1.66 18.76 -4.62
C ALA A 75 -1.81 17.62 -3.59
N GLN A 76 -2.44 16.51 -4.00
CA GLN A 76 -2.34 15.24 -3.27
C GLN A 76 -0.86 14.84 -3.15
N GLY A 77 -0.45 14.34 -1.97
CA GLY A 77 0.96 14.12 -1.65
C GLY A 77 1.65 15.30 -0.97
N MET A 78 1.04 16.51 -0.95
CA MET A 78 1.45 17.59 -0.04
C MET A 78 0.85 17.43 1.36
N SER A 79 -0.03 16.51 1.58
CA SER A 79 -0.57 16.14 2.90
C SER A 79 0.57 15.86 3.87
N GLY A 80 0.53 16.49 5.05
CA GLY A 80 1.62 16.45 6.03
C GLY A 80 2.60 17.63 5.90
N SER A 81 2.52 18.47 4.85
CA SER A 81 3.40 19.65 4.74
C SER A 81 3.31 20.51 5.99
N PRO A 82 4.42 20.66 6.75
CA PRO A 82 4.42 21.45 7.97
C PRO A 82 4.24 22.93 7.68
N VAL A 83 3.37 23.56 8.45
CA VAL A 83 3.06 25.00 8.34
C VAL A 83 3.64 25.74 9.54
N TYR A 84 4.38 26.82 9.25
CA TYR A 84 5.06 27.65 10.25
C TYR A 84 4.56 29.09 10.19
N ILE A 85 4.33 29.68 11.38
CA ILE A 85 4.07 31.10 11.59
C ILE A 85 5.06 31.60 12.64
N ASP A 86 5.78 32.67 12.37
CA ASP A 86 6.85 33.20 13.25
C ASP A 86 7.84 32.12 13.69
N GLY A 87 8.21 31.20 12.78
CA GLY A 87 9.15 30.11 13.06
C GLY A 87 8.58 28.97 13.94
N ARG A 88 7.32 29.05 14.35
CA ARG A 88 6.65 28.05 15.19
C ARG A 88 5.74 27.15 14.35
N LEU A 89 5.80 25.84 14.59
CA LEU A 89 5.00 24.85 13.89
C LEU A 89 3.54 24.91 14.35
N VAL A 90 2.64 25.15 13.40
CA VAL A 90 1.19 25.27 13.60
C VAL A 90 0.47 23.95 13.42
N GLY A 91 0.79 23.23 12.36
CA GLY A 91 0.10 22.01 11.95
C GLY A 91 0.56 21.53 10.58
N ALA A 92 -0.23 20.65 10.00
CA ALA A 92 0.04 20.01 8.71
C ALA A 92 -1.08 20.26 7.71
N VAL A 93 -0.73 20.48 6.45
CA VAL A 93 -1.69 20.44 5.33
C VAL A 93 -2.39 19.08 5.31
N ALA A 94 -3.72 19.05 5.31
CA ALA A 94 -4.48 17.82 5.43
C ALA A 94 -5.62 17.70 4.40
N TYR A 95 -6.61 18.57 4.45
CA TYR A 95 -7.85 18.40 3.72
C TYR A 95 -8.09 19.52 2.71
N GLY A 96 -8.75 19.18 1.60
CA GLY A 96 -9.34 20.15 0.68
C GLY A 96 -10.80 19.84 0.46
N ARG A 97 -11.52 20.74 -0.23
CA ARG A 97 -12.89 20.47 -0.70
C ARG A 97 -12.86 20.19 -2.19
N ALA A 98 -13.65 19.20 -2.61
CA ALA A 98 -13.85 18.91 -4.02
C ALA A 98 -14.46 20.14 -4.73
N PHE A 99 -14.05 20.37 -5.98
CA PHE A 99 -14.55 21.45 -6.86
C PHE A 99 -14.35 22.88 -6.33
N ASN A 100 -13.53 23.07 -5.28
CA ASN A 100 -13.14 24.38 -4.81
C ASN A 100 -11.78 24.79 -5.41
N ASP A 101 -11.44 26.08 -5.26
CA ASP A 101 -10.11 26.57 -5.58
C ASP A 101 -9.06 25.79 -4.76
N PRO A 102 -8.10 25.09 -5.41
CA PRO A 102 -7.15 24.21 -4.72
C PRO A 102 -6.11 24.95 -3.87
N HIS A 103 -6.10 26.30 -3.89
CA HIS A 103 -5.26 27.10 -2.99
C HIS A 103 -5.82 27.19 -1.57
N TYR A 104 -7.07 26.79 -1.34
CA TYR A 104 -7.69 26.75 -0.02
C TYR A 104 -7.63 25.33 0.54
N CYS A 105 -7.10 25.20 1.75
CA CYS A 105 -7.05 23.91 2.44
C CYS A 105 -7.17 24.04 3.96
N PHE A 106 -7.47 22.94 4.61
CA PHE A 106 -7.49 22.83 6.05
C PHE A 106 -6.23 22.17 6.56
N LEU A 107 -5.73 22.65 7.69
CA LEU A 107 -4.63 22.04 8.43
C LEU A 107 -5.20 21.26 9.61
N THR A 108 -4.53 20.15 9.91
CA THR A 108 -4.64 19.48 11.20
C THR A 108 -3.67 20.14 12.18
N PRO A 109 -4.13 20.63 13.35
CA PRO A 109 -3.25 21.22 14.36
C PRO A 109 -2.17 20.25 14.82
N ILE A 110 -0.96 20.77 15.09
CA ILE A 110 0.18 19.92 15.50
C ILE A 110 -0.07 19.21 16.83
N GLN A 111 -0.84 19.82 17.75
CA GLN A 111 -1.20 19.21 19.02
C GLN A 111 -1.92 17.87 18.82
N ASN A 112 -2.91 17.84 17.92
CA ASN A 112 -3.67 16.62 17.60
C ASN A 112 -2.79 15.52 17.03
N MET A 113 -1.77 15.89 16.24
CA MET A 113 -0.82 14.93 15.69
C MET A 113 0.14 14.38 16.77
N LEU A 114 0.62 15.23 17.68
CA LEU A 114 1.54 14.83 18.75
C LEU A 114 0.89 13.85 19.73
N GLU A 115 -0.40 13.98 20.01
CA GLU A 115 -1.16 13.06 20.85
C GLU A 115 -1.10 11.61 20.38
N MET A 116 -0.89 11.36 19.08
CA MET A 116 -0.71 10.00 18.54
C MET A 116 0.57 9.31 19.05
N LEU A 117 1.57 10.06 19.53
CA LEU A 117 2.85 9.52 19.98
C LEU A 117 2.82 9.00 21.42
N ASP A 118 2.01 9.59 22.28
CA ASP A 118 2.08 9.35 23.72
C ASP A 118 1.01 8.38 24.24
N LYS A 119 -0.22 8.55 23.85
CA LYS A 119 -1.32 7.61 24.08
C LYS A 119 -2.33 7.77 22.96
N PRO A 120 -2.51 6.79 22.10
CA PRO A 120 -3.55 6.86 21.09
C PRO A 120 -4.94 6.82 21.76
N VAL A 121 -5.43 7.98 22.14
CA VAL A 121 -6.83 8.15 22.56
C VAL A 121 -7.66 8.16 21.29
N PRO A 122 -8.80 7.43 21.21
CA PRO A 122 -9.71 7.58 20.10
C PRO A 122 -10.18 9.03 20.02
N HIS A 123 -9.65 9.81 19.09
CA HIS A 123 -10.21 11.11 18.78
C HIS A 123 -11.64 10.90 18.29
N LYS A 124 -12.58 11.68 18.81
CA LYS A 124 -13.92 11.77 18.22
C LYS A 124 -13.76 12.46 16.87
N ASP A 125 -13.74 11.66 15.84
CA ASP A 125 -13.54 12.09 14.47
C ASP A 125 -14.77 12.84 13.97
N ASN A 126 -14.71 14.14 13.92
CA ASN A 126 -15.69 14.95 13.19
C ASN A 126 -15.20 15.38 11.81
N ALA A 127 -13.90 15.29 11.55
CA ALA A 127 -13.33 15.61 10.23
C ALA A 127 -13.75 14.62 9.13
N GLY A 128 -14.00 13.35 9.49
CA GLY A 128 -14.49 12.33 8.55
C GLY A 128 -15.99 12.35 8.28
N LYS A 129 -16.74 13.24 8.93
CA LYS A 129 -18.22 13.29 8.78
C LYS A 129 -18.71 14.29 7.73
N ASP A 130 -17.86 15.20 7.24
CA ASP A 130 -18.20 16.06 6.11
C ASP A 130 -17.75 15.37 4.81
N PRO A 131 -18.67 14.78 4.03
CA PRO A 131 -18.32 14.10 2.78
C PRO A 131 -17.75 15.04 1.71
N ALA A 132 -17.81 16.35 1.95
CA ALA A 132 -17.19 17.35 1.10
C ALA A 132 -15.70 17.60 1.44
N LEU A 133 -15.22 17.15 2.61
CA LEU A 133 -13.82 17.23 2.98
C LEU A 133 -13.10 15.97 2.48
N LEU A 134 -12.31 16.12 1.45
CA LEU A 134 -11.50 15.03 0.91
C LEU A 134 -10.07 15.13 1.46
N PRO A 135 -9.49 14.02 1.93
CA PRO A 135 -8.07 13.96 2.22
C PRO A 135 -7.27 14.34 0.97
N LYS A 136 -6.28 15.21 1.13
CA LYS A 136 -5.35 15.55 0.03
C LYS A 136 -4.27 14.50 -0.08
N GLY A 137 -4.61 13.20 -0.37
CA GLY A 137 -3.48 12.35 -0.53
C GLY A 137 -3.53 10.85 -0.53
N THR A 138 -4.64 10.23 -0.79
CA THR A 138 -4.65 8.77 -0.72
C THR A 138 -4.67 8.09 -2.09
N ARG A 139 -4.03 8.68 -3.11
CA ARG A 139 -3.74 7.94 -4.34
C ARG A 139 -2.50 7.09 -4.12
N LEU A 140 -2.63 5.80 -4.34
CA LEU A 140 -1.53 4.85 -4.27
C LEU A 140 -0.76 4.86 -5.59
N MET A 141 0.55 4.98 -5.52
CA MET A 141 1.46 4.77 -6.65
C MET A 141 1.71 3.28 -6.78
N ALA A 142 1.27 2.68 -7.89
CA ALA A 142 1.47 1.28 -8.21
C ALA A 142 2.57 1.17 -9.26
N GLY A 143 3.72 0.64 -8.87
CA GLY A 143 4.87 0.45 -9.75
C GLY A 143 5.09 -1.01 -10.10
N GLY A 144 5.37 -1.27 -11.37
CA GLY A 144 5.76 -2.58 -11.86
C GLY A 144 4.62 -3.57 -12.07
N PHE A 145 3.37 -3.24 -11.89
CA PHE A 145 2.23 -4.12 -12.16
C PHE A 145 1.98 -4.27 -13.68
N SER A 146 1.49 -5.44 -14.09
CA SER A 146 0.90 -5.62 -15.42
C SER A 146 -0.51 -5.01 -15.47
N SER A 147 -1.05 -4.79 -16.68
CA SER A 147 -2.41 -4.26 -16.83
C SER A 147 -3.47 -5.12 -16.13
N ILE A 148 -3.34 -6.45 -16.19
CA ILE A 148 -4.28 -7.39 -15.54
C ILE A 148 -4.08 -7.35 -14.02
N GLY A 149 -2.83 -7.41 -13.54
CA GLY A 149 -2.52 -7.32 -12.12
C GLY A 149 -2.97 -5.98 -11.52
N PHE A 150 -2.80 -4.88 -12.26
CA PHE A 150 -3.30 -3.57 -11.85
C PHE A 150 -4.83 -3.50 -11.80
N ALA A 151 -5.54 -4.13 -12.75
CA ALA A 151 -7.00 -4.19 -12.73
C ALA A 151 -7.52 -4.94 -11.50
N ILE A 152 -6.92 -6.10 -11.18
CA ILE A 152 -7.24 -6.86 -9.96
C ILE A 152 -6.92 -6.01 -8.72
N LEU A 153 -5.76 -5.37 -8.68
CA LEU A 153 -5.38 -4.46 -7.58
C LEU A 153 -6.43 -3.36 -7.36
N ALA A 154 -6.91 -2.74 -8.44
CA ALA A 154 -7.92 -1.68 -8.35
C ALA A 154 -9.26 -2.21 -7.79
N GLU A 155 -9.67 -3.42 -8.17
CA GLU A 155 -10.85 -4.10 -7.63
C GLU A 155 -10.69 -4.39 -6.13
N GLU A 156 -9.54 -4.91 -5.71
CA GLU A 156 -9.23 -5.25 -4.31
C GLU A 156 -9.09 -4.01 -3.39
N LEU A 157 -8.72 -2.86 -3.95
CA LEU A 157 -8.60 -1.60 -3.21
C LEU A 157 -9.92 -0.85 -3.05
N GLN A 158 -10.91 -1.11 -3.89
CA GLN A 158 -12.20 -0.40 -3.89
C GLN A 158 -12.94 -0.46 -2.55
N PRO A 159 -13.01 -1.61 -1.84
CA PRO A 159 -13.70 -1.69 -0.54
C PRO A 159 -13.10 -0.81 0.55
N PHE A 160 -11.86 -0.32 0.36
CA PHE A 160 -11.13 0.54 1.30
C PHE A 160 -11.14 2.01 0.88
N ASP A 161 -11.90 2.38 -0.16
CA ASP A 161 -11.93 3.73 -0.75
C ASP A 161 -10.53 4.21 -1.19
N LEU A 162 -9.71 3.28 -1.65
CA LEU A 162 -8.38 3.53 -2.17
C LEU A 162 -8.36 3.47 -3.70
N ALA A 163 -7.65 4.40 -4.31
CA ALA A 163 -7.42 4.43 -5.75
C ALA A 163 -5.94 4.34 -6.08
N ALA A 164 -5.57 3.47 -7.01
CA ALA A 164 -4.20 3.36 -7.50
C ALA A 164 -4.00 4.13 -8.81
N VAL A 165 -2.78 4.58 -9.04
CA VAL A 165 -2.28 5.16 -10.30
C VAL A 165 -1.06 4.33 -10.71
N ASP A 166 -1.08 3.83 -11.94
CA ASP A 166 0.09 3.16 -12.52
C ASP A 166 1.18 4.20 -12.80
N VAL A 167 2.36 3.97 -12.23
CA VAL A 167 3.53 4.85 -12.40
C VAL A 167 4.62 4.19 -13.26
N GLY A 168 4.28 3.07 -13.91
CA GLY A 168 5.22 2.31 -14.74
C GLY A 168 6.17 1.43 -13.93
N PRO A 169 7.35 1.11 -14.46
CA PRO A 169 8.33 0.26 -13.78
C PRO A 169 8.79 0.84 -12.44
N VAL A 170 9.13 -0.04 -11.49
CA VAL A 170 9.74 0.40 -10.22
C VAL A 170 11.11 1.03 -10.51
N GLY A 171 11.25 2.30 -10.15
CA GLY A 171 12.52 3.01 -10.28
C GLY A 171 13.47 2.69 -9.12
N THR A 172 14.73 2.44 -9.43
CA THR A 172 15.81 2.27 -8.43
C THR A 172 16.39 3.62 -8.03
N VAL A 173 15.60 4.48 -7.38
CA VAL A 173 16.10 5.77 -6.93
C VAL A 173 16.56 5.67 -5.48
N GLN A 174 17.84 5.97 -5.25
CA GLN A 174 18.36 6.16 -3.90
C GLN A 174 18.14 7.63 -3.49
N VAL A 175 17.26 7.85 -2.52
CA VAL A 175 17.07 9.16 -1.89
C VAL A 175 18.06 9.31 -0.76
N ALA A 176 18.92 10.29 -0.85
CA ALA A 176 19.93 10.59 0.17
C ALA A 176 19.31 11.30 1.39
N GLY A 177 20.10 11.46 2.46
CA GLY A 177 19.73 12.21 3.65
C GLY A 177 18.69 11.53 4.55
N ASN A 178 18.37 12.19 5.65
CA ASN A 178 17.38 11.74 6.61
C ASN A 178 16.02 12.38 6.34
N LEU A 179 14.95 11.71 6.76
CA LEU A 179 13.61 12.29 6.75
C LEU A 179 13.56 13.44 7.76
N GLN A 180 13.12 14.61 7.30
CA GLN A 180 12.98 15.81 8.11
C GLN A 180 11.68 16.55 7.76
N PRO A 181 11.21 17.51 8.57
CA PRO A 181 9.99 18.25 8.27
C PRO A 181 10.03 18.91 6.88
N GLY A 182 9.04 18.55 6.03
CA GLY A 182 8.98 18.94 4.62
C GLY A 182 9.46 17.87 3.63
N SER A 183 10.23 16.86 4.07
CA SER A 183 10.61 15.72 3.20
C SER A 183 9.39 14.98 2.69
N SER A 184 9.46 14.49 1.46
CA SER A 184 8.47 13.54 0.96
C SER A 184 8.70 12.17 1.59
N VAL A 185 7.64 11.52 2.04
CA VAL A 185 7.64 10.22 2.70
C VAL A 185 6.55 9.33 2.10
N GLY A 186 6.81 8.04 2.00
CA GLY A 186 5.83 7.06 1.54
C GLY A 186 5.34 6.16 2.67
N VAL A 187 4.06 5.82 2.60
CA VAL A 187 3.47 4.69 3.31
C VAL A 187 3.22 3.59 2.30
N ALA A 188 4.00 2.51 2.37
CA ALA A 188 3.94 1.45 1.37
C ALA A 188 3.30 0.18 1.91
N LEU A 189 2.50 -0.47 1.05
CA LEU A 189 1.82 -1.74 1.29
C LEU A 189 2.55 -2.90 0.61
N VAL A 190 3.24 -2.63 -0.51
CA VAL A 190 4.06 -3.60 -1.25
C VAL A 190 5.42 -2.97 -1.53
N GLN A 191 6.50 -3.72 -1.31
CA GLN A 191 7.89 -3.32 -1.53
C GLN A 191 8.67 -4.43 -2.22
N GLY A 192 9.48 -4.11 -3.21
CA GLY A 192 10.33 -5.06 -3.95
C GLY A 192 10.31 -4.79 -5.45
N ASP A 193 10.21 -5.85 -6.25
CA ASP A 193 10.13 -5.77 -7.72
C ASP A 193 8.81 -5.13 -8.19
N LEU A 194 7.77 -5.16 -7.36
CA LEU A 194 6.58 -4.34 -7.46
C LEU A 194 6.50 -3.44 -6.23
N SER A 195 5.87 -2.28 -6.39
CA SER A 195 5.66 -1.33 -5.29
C SER A 195 4.24 -0.79 -5.29
N LEU A 196 3.68 -0.59 -4.09
CA LEU A 196 2.38 0.02 -3.90
C LEU A 196 2.40 0.87 -2.63
N GLY A 197 2.00 2.12 -2.70
CA GLY A 197 1.88 2.98 -1.53
C GLY A 197 1.56 4.42 -1.87
N ALA A 198 1.26 5.22 -0.85
CA ALA A 198 0.94 6.62 -0.96
C ALA A 198 2.15 7.50 -0.68
N LEU A 199 2.19 8.68 -1.34
CA LEU A 199 3.13 9.74 -1.04
C LEU A 199 2.48 10.77 -0.12
N GLY A 200 3.25 11.24 0.85
CA GLY A 200 2.90 12.34 1.73
C GLY A 200 4.12 13.17 2.09
N THR A 201 3.99 13.98 3.13
CA THR A 201 5.05 14.87 3.59
C THR A 201 5.24 14.70 5.09
N VAL A 202 6.48 14.73 5.55
CA VAL A 202 6.84 14.69 6.98
C VAL A 202 6.48 16.02 7.61
N THR A 203 5.72 15.97 8.70
CA THR A 203 5.31 17.14 9.46
C THR A 203 6.31 17.49 10.57
N TRP A 204 6.74 16.47 11.31
CA TRP A 204 7.58 16.63 12.49
C TRP A 204 8.44 15.38 12.73
N THR A 205 9.59 15.59 13.34
CA THR A 205 10.51 14.51 13.75
C THR A 205 11.16 14.84 15.07
N ASP A 206 11.59 13.81 15.83
CA ASP A 206 12.40 13.97 17.04
C ASP A 206 13.75 13.25 16.95
N ASP A 207 14.53 13.39 18.01
CA ASP A 207 15.84 12.77 18.20
C ASP A 207 15.78 11.24 18.41
N LYS A 208 14.61 10.70 18.74
CA LYS A 208 14.35 9.26 18.89
C LYS A 208 13.96 8.58 17.57
N GLY A 209 13.96 9.32 16.48
CA GLY A 209 13.56 8.82 15.15
C GLY A 209 12.05 8.65 14.98
N ARG A 210 11.22 9.21 15.89
CA ARG A 210 9.77 9.26 15.69
C ARG A 210 9.42 10.36 14.69
N LEU A 211 8.42 10.13 13.88
CA LEU A 211 7.91 11.12 12.95
C LEU A 211 6.38 11.14 12.89
N LEU A 212 5.86 12.31 12.47
CA LEU A 212 4.46 12.52 12.12
C LEU A 212 4.39 12.97 10.67
N ALA A 213 3.36 12.50 9.95
CA ALA A 213 3.17 12.81 8.54
C ALA A 213 1.68 12.79 8.14
N PHE A 214 1.36 13.20 6.90
CA PHE A 214 0.07 13.16 6.24
C PHE A 214 -0.97 14.16 6.78
N GLY A 215 -1.10 14.37 8.09
CA GLY A 215 -2.11 15.25 8.69
C GLY A 215 -3.55 14.72 8.58
N HIS A 216 -3.77 13.55 8.02
CA HIS A 216 -5.03 12.82 7.90
C HIS A 216 -4.76 11.32 7.87
N PRO A 217 -5.77 10.45 8.10
CA PRO A 217 -5.57 9.00 8.05
C PRO A 217 -5.16 8.53 6.65
N PHE A 218 -4.47 7.42 6.61
CA PHE A 218 -4.16 6.69 5.37
C PHE A 218 -5.31 5.73 5.02
N VAL A 219 -5.57 4.73 5.87
CA VAL A 219 -6.70 3.78 5.80
C VAL A 219 -7.42 3.64 7.14
N GLN A 220 -7.08 4.48 8.09
CA GLN A 220 -7.68 4.57 9.43
C GLN A 220 -7.63 3.25 10.23
N ARG A 221 -6.50 2.55 10.20
CA ARG A 221 -6.30 1.28 10.91
C ARG A 221 -6.18 1.42 12.43
N GLY A 222 -5.93 2.64 12.95
CA GLY A 222 -5.53 2.80 14.35
C GLY A 222 -4.08 2.36 14.53
N ASP A 223 -3.86 1.25 15.22
CA ASP A 223 -2.55 0.60 15.26
C ASP A 223 -2.28 -0.04 13.89
N ALA A 224 -1.10 0.24 13.33
CA ALA A 224 -0.72 -0.14 11.98
C ALA A 224 0.68 -0.76 11.95
N SER A 225 1.02 -1.40 10.85
CA SER A 225 2.36 -1.95 10.61
C SER A 225 2.67 -1.85 9.12
N PHE A 226 2.86 -0.61 8.63
CA PHE A 226 3.15 -0.35 7.22
C PHE A 226 4.60 0.06 7.02
N PHE A 227 5.12 -0.16 5.81
CA PHE A 227 6.46 0.32 5.48
C PHE A 227 6.48 1.85 5.41
N MET A 228 7.43 2.45 6.11
CA MET A 228 7.82 3.84 5.91
C MET A 228 8.94 3.88 4.89
N THR A 229 8.79 4.64 3.81
CA THR A 229 9.79 4.73 2.75
C THR A 229 10.25 6.15 2.52
N LYS A 230 11.48 6.30 2.05
CA LYS A 230 11.86 7.50 1.33
C LYS A 230 11.15 7.52 -0.01
N THR A 231 10.98 8.69 -0.61
CA THR A 231 10.33 8.84 -1.90
C THR A 231 11.07 9.81 -2.79
N TRP A 232 11.01 9.58 -4.09
CA TRP A 232 11.46 10.52 -5.10
C TRP A 232 10.26 11.02 -5.88
N VAL A 233 9.98 12.31 -5.79
CA VAL A 233 8.87 12.94 -6.50
C VAL A 233 9.29 13.19 -7.94
N LEU A 234 8.64 12.57 -8.90
CA LEU A 234 8.91 12.79 -10.33
C LEU A 234 8.36 14.15 -10.77
N ALA A 235 7.12 14.45 -10.39
CA ALA A 235 6.45 15.70 -10.68
C ALA A 235 5.19 15.88 -9.83
N SER A 236 4.75 17.14 -9.69
CA SER A 236 3.38 17.46 -9.28
C SER A 236 2.56 17.73 -10.53
N LEU A 237 1.62 16.86 -10.84
CA LEU A 237 0.79 16.96 -12.06
C LEU A 237 -0.46 17.80 -11.80
N PRO A 238 -0.63 18.92 -12.53
CA PRO A 238 -1.88 19.65 -12.49
C PRO A 238 -3.04 18.80 -13.02
N ASN A 239 -4.20 18.92 -12.39
CA ASN A 239 -5.41 18.24 -12.82
C ASN A 239 -6.60 19.16 -12.59
N LEU A 240 -7.65 19.06 -13.43
CA LEU A 240 -8.86 19.88 -13.31
C LEU A 240 -9.64 19.65 -12.01
N GLN A 241 -9.55 18.45 -11.43
CA GLN A 241 -10.20 18.13 -10.17
C GLN A 241 -9.26 18.33 -8.98
N THR A 242 -8.08 17.70 -9.00
CA THR A 242 -7.12 17.77 -7.91
C THR A 242 -5.74 17.41 -8.44
N ALA A 243 -4.80 18.35 -8.37
CA ALA A 243 -3.39 18.08 -8.65
C ALA A 243 -2.84 16.97 -7.72
N TYR A 244 -1.88 16.20 -8.20
CA TYR A 244 -1.27 15.14 -7.41
C TYR A 244 0.21 14.94 -7.73
N LYS A 245 0.98 14.52 -6.75
CA LYS A 245 2.38 14.12 -6.94
C LYS A 245 2.44 12.72 -7.52
N VAL A 246 3.29 12.54 -8.50
CA VAL A 246 3.72 11.23 -9.00
C VAL A 246 5.16 11.01 -8.57
N GLY A 247 5.47 9.82 -8.07
CA GLY A 247 6.82 9.54 -7.62
C GLY A 247 7.05 8.05 -7.33
N ASN A 248 8.31 7.72 -7.13
CA ASN A 248 8.73 6.37 -6.79
C ASN A 248 8.85 6.20 -5.28
N LEU A 249 8.34 5.09 -4.78
CA LEU A 249 8.61 4.61 -3.43
C LEU A 249 10.03 4.04 -3.41
N GLY A 250 10.89 4.67 -2.65
CA GLY A 250 12.26 4.21 -2.47
C GLY A 250 12.39 3.15 -1.38
N GLN A 251 13.59 3.04 -0.83
CA GLN A 251 13.89 2.06 0.22
C GLN A 251 13.03 2.29 1.46
N ALA A 252 12.54 1.20 2.06
CA ALA A 252 11.92 1.21 3.37
C ALA A 252 12.96 1.56 4.44
N VAL A 253 12.62 2.53 5.28
CA VAL A 253 13.53 3.08 6.32
C VAL A 253 12.96 2.98 7.74
N GLY A 254 11.71 2.52 7.88
CA GLY A 254 11.07 2.41 9.18
C GLY A 254 9.67 1.83 9.08
N THR A 255 8.91 2.00 10.16
CA THR A 255 7.53 1.53 10.30
C THR A 255 6.62 2.70 10.59
N VAL A 256 5.49 2.77 9.86
CA VAL A 256 4.30 3.52 10.27
C VAL A 256 3.51 2.61 11.22
N ASN A 257 3.40 3.02 12.48
CA ASN A 257 2.79 2.21 13.54
C ASN A 257 1.48 2.78 14.07
N GLN A 258 1.10 4.00 13.65
CA GLN A 258 -0.20 4.62 13.93
C GLN A 258 -0.76 5.21 12.64
N ASP A 259 -2.05 4.95 12.38
CA ASP A 259 -2.82 5.47 11.27
C ASP A 259 -4.19 5.95 11.80
N ARG A 260 -4.25 7.21 12.19
CA ARG A 260 -5.39 7.79 12.93
C ARG A 260 -5.90 9.05 12.26
N ALA A 261 -6.99 9.58 12.76
CA ALA A 261 -7.66 10.77 12.23
C ALA A 261 -6.74 11.98 12.01
N ALA A 262 -5.79 12.20 12.93
CA ALA A 262 -4.88 13.34 12.86
C ALA A 262 -3.67 13.12 11.95
N GLY A 263 -3.49 11.91 11.41
CA GLY A 263 -2.36 11.59 10.53
C GLY A 263 -1.81 10.20 10.70
N VAL A 264 -0.60 10.01 10.21
CA VAL A 264 0.19 8.81 10.45
C VAL A 264 1.40 9.13 11.34
N ALA A 265 1.73 8.21 12.25
CA ALA A 265 2.94 8.29 13.04
C ALA A 265 3.79 7.04 12.85
N GLY A 266 5.10 7.16 12.99
CA GLY A 266 6.00 6.05 12.80
C GLY A 266 7.38 6.26 13.40
N THR A 267 8.24 5.26 13.24
CA THR A 267 9.60 5.27 13.75
C THR A 267 10.57 4.80 12.67
N VAL A 268 11.63 5.57 12.46
CA VAL A 268 12.73 5.22 11.55
C VAL A 268 13.62 4.17 12.21
N GLY A 269 14.17 3.25 11.41
CA GLY A 269 15.17 2.24 11.82
C GLY A 269 14.61 0.82 11.81
N LYS A 270 13.46 0.55 12.43
CA LYS A 270 12.87 -0.80 12.48
C LYS A 270 11.82 -0.97 11.39
N LEU A 271 11.97 -2.00 10.58
CA LEU A 271 10.97 -2.35 9.56
C LEU A 271 9.74 -3.04 10.19
N PRO A 272 8.55 -2.90 9.56
CA PRO A 272 7.35 -3.59 9.99
C PRO A 272 7.49 -5.11 9.79
N LYS A 273 6.60 -5.88 10.39
CA LYS A 273 6.37 -7.26 9.98
C LYS A 273 5.80 -7.28 8.56
N TYR A 274 6.17 -8.27 7.79
CA TYR A 274 5.74 -8.40 6.39
C TYR A 274 5.69 -9.87 5.98
N ILE A 275 4.92 -10.15 4.95
CA ILE A 275 4.82 -11.43 4.27
C ILE A 275 5.77 -11.38 3.07
N PRO A 276 6.88 -12.16 3.08
CA PRO A 276 7.68 -12.38 1.87
C PRO A 276 6.86 -13.18 0.86
N LEU A 277 6.84 -12.72 -0.38
CA LEU A 277 6.22 -13.43 -1.50
C LEU A 277 7.22 -13.52 -2.66
N TYR A 278 7.47 -14.74 -3.11
CA TYR A 278 8.17 -15.03 -4.33
C TYR A 278 7.23 -15.68 -5.35
N VAL A 279 7.18 -15.14 -6.55
CA VAL A 279 6.40 -15.70 -7.66
C VAL A 279 7.33 -16.02 -8.81
N SER A 280 7.36 -17.27 -9.24
CA SER A 280 7.99 -17.73 -10.48
C SER A 280 6.88 -18.05 -11.48
N ALA A 281 6.92 -17.43 -12.64
CA ALA A 281 5.94 -17.69 -13.71
C ALA A 281 6.66 -18.04 -15.00
N SER A 282 6.21 -19.13 -15.64
CA SER A 282 6.75 -19.59 -16.92
C SER A 282 5.67 -19.71 -17.98
N ASP A 283 6.01 -19.34 -19.22
CA ASP A 283 5.24 -19.68 -20.41
C ASP A 283 5.93 -20.90 -21.08
N MET A 284 5.29 -22.05 -20.91
CA MET A 284 5.80 -23.33 -21.42
C MET A 284 5.89 -23.35 -22.94
N THR A 285 4.99 -22.61 -23.63
CA THR A 285 4.97 -22.54 -25.10
C THR A 285 6.15 -21.75 -25.66
N ARG A 286 6.57 -20.69 -24.95
CA ARG A 286 7.62 -19.76 -25.38
C ARG A 286 8.95 -19.96 -24.64
N SER A 287 9.00 -20.88 -23.68
CA SER A 287 10.16 -21.10 -22.79
C SER A 287 10.65 -19.84 -22.09
N LEU A 288 9.72 -18.96 -21.70
CA LEU A 288 9.98 -17.77 -20.90
C LEU A 288 9.79 -18.08 -19.41
N ASN A 289 10.71 -17.62 -18.61
CA ASN A 289 10.64 -17.73 -17.15
C ASN A 289 10.94 -16.36 -16.54
N ARG A 290 10.13 -15.99 -15.56
CA ARG A 290 10.24 -14.74 -14.81
C ARG A 290 10.13 -15.03 -13.33
N GLY A 291 10.73 -14.15 -12.52
CA GLY A 291 10.62 -14.24 -11.06
C GLY A 291 10.49 -12.86 -10.44
N THR A 292 9.62 -12.74 -9.47
CA THR A 292 9.34 -11.50 -8.74
C THR A 292 9.41 -11.76 -7.24
N ARG A 293 10.10 -10.88 -6.53
CA ARG A 293 10.17 -10.89 -5.05
C ARG A 293 9.61 -9.59 -4.50
N VAL A 294 8.65 -9.74 -3.60
CA VAL A 294 8.05 -8.62 -2.89
C VAL A 294 7.91 -8.92 -1.39
N LYS A 295 7.75 -7.85 -0.63
CA LYS A 295 7.36 -7.86 0.77
C LYS A 295 6.00 -7.19 0.86
N ILE A 296 5.01 -7.87 1.40
CA ILE A 296 3.64 -7.36 1.55
C ILE A 296 3.40 -7.09 3.04
N VAL A 297 2.74 -5.98 3.38
CA VAL A 297 2.37 -5.69 4.77
C VAL A 297 1.51 -6.81 5.35
N GLU A 298 1.73 -7.14 6.63
CA GLU A 298 0.91 -8.11 7.37
C GLU A 298 -0.37 -7.43 7.86
N ASP A 299 -1.25 -7.03 6.91
CA ASP A 299 -2.58 -6.50 7.20
C ASP A 299 -3.63 -7.54 6.81
N GLU A 300 -4.45 -7.96 7.76
CA GLU A 300 -5.40 -9.07 7.61
C GLU A 300 -6.40 -8.85 6.47
N GLN A 301 -6.75 -7.60 6.18
CA GLN A 301 -7.76 -7.27 5.16
C GLN A 301 -7.13 -6.96 3.81
N LEU A 302 -5.96 -6.31 3.77
CA LEU A 302 -5.31 -5.90 2.52
C LEU A 302 -4.44 -7.00 1.92
N ALA A 303 -3.72 -7.77 2.74
CA ALA A 303 -2.71 -8.70 2.24
C ALA A 303 -3.25 -9.75 1.26
N PRO A 304 -4.43 -10.38 1.43
CA PRO A 304 -4.92 -11.38 0.48
C PRO A 304 -5.09 -10.83 -0.94
N GLY A 305 -5.71 -9.67 -1.09
CA GLY A 305 -5.89 -9.00 -2.39
C GLY A 305 -4.58 -8.53 -3.01
N LEU A 306 -3.63 -8.05 -2.18
CA LEU A 306 -2.29 -7.67 -2.63
C LEU A 306 -1.51 -8.87 -3.16
N ILE A 307 -1.56 -10.02 -2.46
CA ILE A 307 -0.95 -11.29 -2.90
C ILE A 307 -1.51 -11.69 -4.27
N ALA A 308 -2.84 -11.70 -4.41
CA ALA A 308 -3.52 -12.05 -5.66
C ALA A 308 -3.09 -11.16 -6.81
N SER A 309 -3.01 -9.85 -6.59
CA SER A 309 -2.63 -8.86 -7.60
C SER A 309 -1.18 -9.05 -8.08
N VAL A 310 -0.26 -9.40 -7.17
CA VAL A 310 1.15 -9.66 -7.49
C VAL A 310 1.27 -10.94 -8.32
N VAL A 311 0.61 -12.03 -7.92
CA VAL A 311 0.64 -13.31 -8.66
C VAL A 311 0.07 -13.12 -10.06
N ALA A 312 -1.09 -12.50 -10.20
CA ALA A 312 -1.69 -12.21 -11.50
C ALA A 312 -0.80 -11.31 -12.37
N SER A 313 -0.14 -10.34 -11.74
CA SER A 313 0.78 -9.44 -12.45
C SER A 313 1.96 -10.19 -13.05
N GLU A 314 2.58 -11.07 -12.29
CA GLU A 314 3.76 -11.81 -12.77
C GLU A 314 3.38 -12.85 -13.81
N ALA A 315 2.29 -13.59 -13.63
CA ALA A 315 1.73 -14.51 -14.61
C ALA A 315 1.43 -13.81 -15.94
N ALA A 316 0.79 -12.62 -15.89
CA ALA A 316 0.49 -11.84 -17.09
C ALA A 316 1.74 -11.34 -17.83
N LYS A 317 2.79 -10.97 -17.09
CA LYS A 317 4.08 -10.57 -17.70
C LYS A 317 4.82 -11.75 -18.34
N ALA A 318 4.71 -12.95 -17.77
CA ALA A 318 5.28 -14.16 -18.36
C ALA A 318 4.57 -14.52 -19.67
N ALA A 319 3.24 -14.40 -19.70
CA ALA A 319 2.42 -14.65 -20.88
C ALA A 319 2.61 -13.61 -21.99
N ASP A 320 2.82 -12.33 -21.65
CA ASP A 320 3.00 -11.20 -22.56
C ASP A 320 1.83 -10.94 -23.55
N HIS A 321 0.69 -11.60 -23.35
CA HIS A 321 -0.53 -11.39 -24.13
C HIS A 321 -1.76 -11.87 -23.32
N ALA A 322 -2.97 -11.58 -23.82
CA ALA A 322 -4.18 -12.15 -23.25
C ALA A 322 -4.21 -13.67 -23.54
N VAL A 323 -4.20 -14.48 -22.48
CA VAL A 323 -4.02 -15.92 -22.58
C VAL A 323 -5.31 -16.66 -22.31
N GLY A 324 -5.85 -17.35 -23.35
CA GLY A 324 -6.67 -18.52 -23.15
C GLY A 324 -5.80 -19.77 -23.18
N GLY A 325 -6.11 -20.78 -22.41
CA GLY A 325 -5.33 -22.00 -22.31
C GLY A 325 -5.41 -22.63 -20.94
N SER A 326 -4.42 -23.42 -20.60
CA SER A 326 -4.29 -24.05 -19.29
C SER A 326 -3.19 -23.41 -18.46
N ALA A 327 -3.37 -23.38 -17.16
CA ALA A 327 -2.35 -22.93 -16.23
C ALA A 327 -2.32 -23.82 -15.00
N ARG A 328 -1.12 -24.23 -14.62
CA ARG A 328 -0.83 -24.92 -13.35
C ARG A 328 -0.35 -23.88 -12.36
N ILE A 329 -0.87 -23.92 -11.15
CA ILE A 329 -0.35 -23.16 -10.03
C ILE A 329 0.03 -24.11 -8.89
N LEU A 330 1.24 -23.92 -8.37
CA LEU A 330 1.69 -24.52 -7.11
C LEU A 330 1.98 -23.39 -6.14
N PHE A 331 1.40 -23.43 -4.96
CA PHE A 331 1.78 -22.48 -3.91
C PHE A 331 2.10 -23.19 -2.60
N ASP A 332 3.09 -22.63 -1.92
CA ASP A 332 3.62 -23.09 -0.64
C ASP A 332 3.55 -21.95 0.37
N ILE A 333 2.70 -22.09 1.39
CA ILE A 333 2.54 -21.13 2.48
C ILE A 333 3.17 -21.69 3.74
N MET A 334 4.20 -21.02 4.23
CA MET A 334 4.78 -21.27 5.54
C MET A 334 4.25 -20.26 6.54
N ALA A 335 3.75 -20.72 7.67
CA ALA A 335 3.20 -19.85 8.71
C ALA A 335 3.54 -20.38 10.12
N LEU A 336 3.29 -19.56 11.12
CA LEU A 336 3.40 -19.91 12.53
C LEU A 336 2.07 -19.61 13.23
N ASP A 337 1.61 -20.52 14.07
CA ASP A 337 0.47 -20.28 14.95
C ASP A 337 0.83 -19.33 16.12
N SER A 338 -0.12 -19.08 17.01
CA SER A 338 0.07 -18.18 18.16
C SER A 338 1.11 -18.69 19.17
N GLN A 339 1.44 -20.00 19.14
CA GLN A 339 2.44 -20.65 19.98
C GLN A 339 3.79 -20.83 19.28
N ASN A 340 3.94 -20.29 18.05
CA ASN A 340 5.08 -20.46 17.16
C ASN A 340 5.27 -21.89 16.63
N ASN A 341 4.23 -22.73 16.61
CA ASN A 341 4.31 -24.01 15.92
C ASN A 341 4.21 -23.77 14.40
N PRO A 342 4.97 -24.53 13.60
CA PRO A 342 4.94 -24.37 12.15
C PRO A 342 3.64 -24.89 11.54
N LEU A 343 3.07 -24.12 10.65
CA LEU A 343 1.97 -24.47 9.77
C LEU A 343 2.50 -24.47 8.33
N HIS A 344 2.09 -25.46 7.54
CA HIS A 344 2.52 -25.62 6.17
C HIS A 344 1.34 -25.98 5.28
N ILE A 345 1.08 -25.18 4.24
CA ILE A 345 0.04 -25.42 3.25
C ILE A 345 0.69 -25.49 1.88
N LEU A 346 0.73 -26.69 1.32
CA LEU A 346 1.18 -26.94 -0.05
C LEU A 346 -0.03 -27.32 -0.90
N ARG A 347 -0.29 -26.54 -1.97
CA ARG A 347 -1.42 -26.76 -2.86
C ARG A 347 -0.96 -26.67 -4.30
N GLU A 348 -1.49 -27.58 -5.11
CA GLU A 348 -1.31 -27.60 -6.54
C GLU A 348 -2.69 -27.68 -7.22
N ASN A 349 -2.92 -26.86 -8.23
CA ASN A 349 -4.15 -26.89 -9.01
C ASN A 349 -3.88 -26.57 -10.49
N MET A 350 -4.79 -26.99 -11.37
CA MET A 350 -4.76 -26.67 -12.77
C MET A 350 -6.08 -26.01 -13.19
N TYR A 351 -5.97 -24.93 -13.91
CA TYR A 351 -7.09 -24.15 -14.43
C TYR A 351 -7.09 -24.15 -15.96
N TYR A 352 -8.26 -23.96 -16.53
CA TYR A 352 -8.46 -23.74 -17.95
C TYR A 352 -9.47 -22.64 -18.18
N ASP A 353 -9.16 -21.74 -19.10
CA ASP A 353 -10.08 -20.71 -19.56
C ASP A 353 -9.81 -20.41 -21.04
N THR A 354 -10.87 -20.14 -21.80
CA THR A 354 -10.74 -19.87 -23.24
C THR A 354 -10.32 -18.43 -23.56
N LYS A 355 -10.37 -17.52 -22.60
CA LYS A 355 -10.17 -16.07 -22.80
C LYS A 355 -9.08 -15.47 -21.91
N ASN A 356 -9.14 -15.73 -20.58
CA ASN A 356 -8.26 -15.08 -19.63
C ASN A 356 -8.04 -15.94 -18.38
N ILE A 357 -7.10 -16.87 -18.47
CA ILE A 357 -6.75 -17.77 -17.36
C ILE A 357 -6.15 -17.05 -16.18
N ILE A 358 -5.49 -15.88 -16.38
CA ILE A 358 -4.73 -15.16 -15.37
C ILE A 358 -5.60 -14.75 -14.18
N ARG A 359 -6.87 -14.38 -14.40
CA ARG A 359 -7.78 -13.98 -13.33
C ARG A 359 -8.16 -15.10 -12.36
N GLN A 360 -8.12 -16.35 -12.80
CA GLN A 360 -8.49 -17.50 -11.96
C GLN A 360 -7.34 -17.97 -11.09
N LEU A 361 -6.09 -17.80 -11.56
CA LEU A 361 -4.89 -18.32 -10.91
C LEU A 361 -4.73 -17.96 -9.42
N PRO A 362 -4.90 -16.69 -9.00
CA PRO A 362 -4.63 -16.31 -7.63
C PRO A 362 -5.76 -16.62 -6.65
N GLN A 363 -6.94 -17.02 -7.09
CA GLN A 363 -8.15 -17.09 -6.25
C GLN A 363 -7.99 -18.03 -5.05
N GLU A 364 -7.53 -19.27 -5.27
CA GLU A 364 -7.35 -20.25 -4.19
C GLU A 364 -6.28 -19.80 -3.18
N LEU A 365 -5.19 -19.18 -3.65
CA LEU A 365 -4.15 -18.61 -2.79
C LEU A 365 -4.67 -17.41 -2.00
N GLN A 366 -5.50 -16.56 -2.62
CA GLN A 366 -6.14 -15.43 -1.95
C GLN A 366 -7.06 -15.93 -0.83
N GLU A 367 -7.90 -16.92 -1.10
CA GLU A 367 -8.80 -17.55 -0.11
C GLU A 367 -8.00 -18.21 1.03
N ALA A 368 -6.97 -18.97 0.72
CA ALA A 368 -6.10 -19.60 1.72
C ALA A 368 -5.42 -18.55 2.62
N SER A 369 -4.89 -17.49 2.03
CA SER A 369 -4.28 -16.38 2.76
C SER A 369 -5.30 -15.66 3.65
N GLN A 370 -6.53 -15.46 3.14
CA GLN A 370 -7.62 -14.84 3.89
C GLN A 370 -8.03 -15.70 5.10
N VAL A 371 -8.19 -17.01 4.90
CA VAL A 371 -8.53 -17.95 5.99
C VAL A 371 -7.46 -17.92 7.09
N LEU A 372 -6.18 -17.87 6.74
CA LEU A 372 -5.09 -17.80 7.71
C LEU A 372 -5.07 -16.47 8.47
N LEU A 373 -5.13 -15.34 7.74
CA LEU A 373 -4.98 -14.01 8.33
C LEU A 373 -6.22 -13.53 9.08
N GLN A 374 -7.42 -13.94 8.63
CA GLN A 374 -8.70 -13.49 9.20
C GLN A 374 -9.37 -14.55 10.09
N ASN A 375 -8.69 -15.65 10.41
CA ASN A 375 -9.29 -16.66 11.28
C ASN A 375 -9.56 -16.08 12.69
N LYS A 376 -10.64 -16.56 13.31
CA LYS A 376 -11.12 -16.04 14.61
C LYS A 376 -10.65 -16.84 15.81
N LEU A 377 -9.90 -17.92 15.58
CA LEU A 377 -9.49 -18.85 16.64
C LEU A 377 -8.18 -18.41 17.26
N GLU A 378 -7.21 -18.06 16.43
CA GLU A 378 -5.89 -17.63 16.88
C GLU A 378 -5.19 -16.77 15.82
N LYS A 379 -4.17 -16.02 16.24
CA LYS A 379 -3.35 -15.26 15.30
C LYS A 379 -2.35 -16.18 14.59
N VAL A 380 -2.39 -16.15 13.25
CA VAL A 380 -1.43 -16.83 12.40
C VAL A 380 -0.52 -15.80 11.74
N ASN A 381 0.79 -16.04 11.76
CA ASN A 381 1.78 -15.19 11.09
C ASN A 381 2.31 -15.93 9.87
N ILE A 382 2.03 -15.45 8.67
CA ILE A 382 2.59 -16.00 7.42
C ILE A 382 4.05 -15.55 7.33
N THR A 383 4.97 -16.52 7.27
CA THR A 383 6.41 -16.25 7.26
C THR A 383 7.03 -16.29 5.87
N ASN A 384 6.41 -16.99 4.92
CA ASN A 384 6.80 -17.04 3.52
C ASN A 384 5.67 -17.54 2.63
N ILE A 385 5.63 -17.08 1.38
CA ILE A 385 4.79 -17.63 0.32
C ILE A 385 5.66 -17.78 -0.93
N ASP A 386 5.76 -19.01 -1.44
CA ASP A 386 6.37 -19.32 -2.73
C ASP A 386 5.29 -19.77 -3.71
N VAL A 387 5.30 -19.20 -4.92
CA VAL A 387 4.31 -19.49 -5.97
C VAL A 387 5.03 -19.83 -7.27
N THR A 388 4.64 -20.94 -7.88
CA THR A 388 5.05 -21.31 -9.23
C THR A 388 3.82 -21.37 -10.14
N VAL A 389 3.90 -20.70 -11.28
CA VAL A 389 2.85 -20.66 -12.30
C VAL A 389 3.45 -21.15 -13.63
N ASP A 390 2.86 -22.20 -14.21
CA ASP A 390 3.19 -22.70 -15.53
C ASP A 390 2.01 -22.47 -16.48
N LEU A 391 2.21 -21.65 -17.50
CA LEU A 391 1.21 -21.27 -18.49
C LEU A 391 1.41 -22.05 -19.78
N SER A 392 0.32 -22.50 -20.40
CA SER A 392 0.31 -23.13 -21.72
C SER A 392 -0.89 -22.62 -22.53
N THR A 393 -0.68 -22.38 -23.82
CA THR A 393 -1.77 -22.07 -24.75
C THR A 393 -2.61 -23.32 -25.11
N ASP A 394 -2.11 -24.52 -24.77
CA ASP A 394 -2.81 -25.77 -25.02
C ASP A 394 -3.96 -25.97 -24.03
N SER A 395 -5.02 -26.62 -24.50
CA SER A 395 -6.12 -27.09 -23.66
C SER A 395 -5.76 -28.43 -23.03
N LEU A 396 -5.23 -28.39 -21.80
CA LEU A 396 -4.82 -29.59 -21.04
C LEU A 396 -5.96 -30.12 -20.14
N VAL A 397 -7.20 -29.98 -20.58
CA VAL A 397 -8.40 -30.44 -19.87
C VAL A 397 -9.20 -31.45 -20.70
N ALA A 398 -9.97 -32.27 -20.01
CA ALA A 398 -10.90 -33.20 -20.63
C ALA A 398 -12.24 -33.18 -19.89
N GLU A 399 -13.34 -33.32 -20.61
CA GLU A 399 -14.67 -33.51 -20.02
C GLU A 399 -14.87 -34.98 -19.61
N ILE A 400 -15.32 -35.22 -18.40
CA ILE A 400 -15.75 -36.56 -17.97
C ILE A 400 -17.09 -36.82 -18.61
N GLN A 401 -17.13 -37.78 -19.58
CA GLN A 401 -18.35 -38.17 -20.26
C GLN A 401 -19.13 -39.21 -19.46
N ARG A 402 -18.40 -40.11 -18.81
CA ARG A 402 -18.98 -41.19 -18.02
C ARG A 402 -17.98 -41.70 -16.99
N ALA A 403 -18.48 -42.04 -15.80
CA ALA A 403 -17.76 -42.79 -14.79
C ALA A 403 -18.60 -44.01 -14.41
N SER A 404 -18.00 -45.18 -14.32
CA SER A 404 -18.70 -46.43 -13.96
C SER A 404 -17.80 -47.32 -13.09
N VAL A 405 -18.38 -47.89 -12.07
CA VAL A 405 -17.72 -48.89 -11.21
C VAL A 405 -17.87 -50.25 -11.90
N GLN A 406 -16.79 -51.01 -11.95
CA GLN A 406 -16.80 -52.35 -12.58
C GLN A 406 -17.52 -53.39 -11.70
N GLU A 407 -17.39 -53.26 -10.37
CA GLU A 407 -18.01 -54.14 -9.39
C GLU A 407 -19.53 -53.86 -9.30
N LYS A 408 -20.36 -54.92 -9.40
CA LYS A 408 -21.81 -54.80 -9.37
C LYS A 408 -22.39 -54.54 -7.98
N GLU A 409 -21.78 -55.09 -6.93
CA GLU A 409 -22.28 -55.02 -5.58
C GLU A 409 -21.11 -54.91 -4.56
N PRO A 410 -20.34 -53.81 -4.57
CA PRO A 410 -19.23 -53.66 -3.66
C PRO A 410 -19.69 -53.47 -2.22
N LYS A 411 -18.99 -54.07 -1.28
CA LYS A 411 -19.24 -53.96 0.17
C LYS A 411 -18.24 -52.97 0.82
N PRO A 412 -18.61 -52.39 1.95
CA PRO A 412 -17.67 -51.57 2.70
C PRO A 412 -16.34 -52.28 2.97
N GLY A 413 -15.22 -51.69 2.54
CA GLY A 413 -13.87 -52.24 2.64
C GLY A 413 -13.37 -52.97 1.38
N ASP A 414 -14.22 -53.17 0.35
CA ASP A 414 -13.79 -53.72 -0.93
C ASP A 414 -13.03 -52.68 -1.75
N THR A 415 -12.07 -53.11 -2.54
CA THR A 415 -11.44 -52.31 -3.58
C THR A 415 -12.39 -52.27 -4.78
N ILE A 416 -12.67 -51.06 -5.29
CA ILE A 416 -13.46 -50.85 -6.50
C ILE A 416 -12.55 -50.35 -7.64
N HIS A 417 -12.91 -50.73 -8.86
CA HIS A 417 -12.28 -50.24 -10.09
C HIS A 417 -13.23 -49.26 -10.78
N LEU A 418 -12.73 -48.03 -10.96
CA LEU A 418 -13.50 -46.96 -11.59
C LEU A 418 -13.03 -46.72 -13.02
N ASP A 419 -13.90 -46.99 -14.01
CA ASP A 419 -13.64 -46.62 -15.40
C ASP A 419 -14.19 -45.22 -15.68
N VAL A 420 -13.29 -44.30 -16.05
CA VAL A 420 -13.64 -42.92 -16.41
C VAL A 420 -13.39 -42.72 -17.91
N VAL A 421 -14.45 -42.42 -18.64
CA VAL A 421 -14.40 -42.04 -20.06
C VAL A 421 -14.32 -40.51 -20.10
N MET A 422 -13.24 -40.00 -20.67
CA MET A 422 -12.96 -38.57 -20.79
C MET A 422 -12.79 -38.19 -22.26
N LYS A 423 -13.23 -36.98 -22.59
CA LYS A 423 -13.04 -36.38 -23.91
C LYS A 423 -12.16 -35.16 -23.81
N PRO A 424 -10.88 -35.26 -24.17
CA PRO A 424 -9.97 -34.10 -24.26
C PRO A 424 -10.44 -33.15 -25.37
N TYR A 425 -10.09 -31.87 -25.22
CA TYR A 425 -10.44 -30.85 -26.21
C TYR A 425 -9.94 -31.22 -27.62
N ARG A 426 -10.86 -31.24 -28.58
CA ARG A 426 -10.63 -31.59 -30.01
C ARG A 426 -9.92 -32.94 -30.25
N SER A 427 -10.02 -33.88 -29.32
CA SER A 427 -9.37 -35.21 -29.40
C SER A 427 -10.40 -36.33 -29.29
N ALA A 428 -9.99 -37.58 -29.56
CA ALA A 428 -10.79 -38.75 -29.33
C ALA A 428 -11.02 -39.01 -27.84
N GLU A 429 -12.11 -39.72 -27.53
CA GLU A 429 -12.35 -40.17 -26.15
C GLU A 429 -11.24 -41.11 -25.66
N ILE A 430 -10.91 -41.00 -24.41
CA ILE A 430 -9.96 -41.87 -23.72
C ILE A 430 -10.64 -42.48 -22.48
N THR A 431 -10.35 -43.72 -22.18
CA THR A 431 -10.75 -44.36 -20.93
C THR A 431 -9.58 -44.53 -20.02
N ARG A 432 -9.76 -44.21 -18.73
CA ARG A 432 -8.82 -44.47 -17.66
C ARG A 432 -9.50 -45.30 -16.60
N SER A 433 -8.82 -46.36 -16.17
CA SER A 433 -9.24 -47.19 -15.03
C SER A 433 -8.39 -46.78 -13.82
N LEU A 434 -9.06 -46.49 -12.73
CA LEU A 434 -8.50 -46.05 -11.44
C LEU A 434 -8.79 -47.11 -10.40
#